data_5b09b29756db7ac59286d3ea90487888
#
_entry.id   5b09b29756db7ac59286d3ea90487888
#
_cell.length_a   1.000
_cell.length_b   1.000
_cell.length_c   1.000
_cell.angle_alpha   90.00
_cell.angle_beta   90.00
_cell.angle_gamma   90.00
#
_symmetry.space_group_name_H-M   'P 1'
#
loop_
_entity.id
_entity.type
_entity.pdbx_description
1 polymer ?
#
loop_
_entity_poly.entity_id
_entity_poly.type
_entity_poly.pdbx_seq_one_letter_code
_entity_poly.pdbx_strand_id
1 'polypeptide(L)'
;MSDPKRDKDAVRGHGVVVQPGGGPSFWQPVPANGHADPTLHPAVTRFEGLSMGYQTVAPGGRIREHSHGDQVELQICFRGRGRVEVDGVSHPLVPGTACFLGYDVRHEIFNEGPDDLVLLWVVSPPGLENFFEAIGRPRWTGEPAPEPFSRPTDVVAIERSLGLNDT
;
A
#
# COMPACT_ATOMS: atom_id res chain seq x y z
N MET A 1 28.43 22.63 7.38
CA MET A 1 27.18 22.25 6.69
C MET A 1 26.12 23.26 7.12
N SER A 2 25.79 24.22 6.25
CA SER A 2 24.78 25.23 6.53
C SER A 2 23.40 24.58 6.39
N ASP A 3 22.62 24.63 7.46
CA ASP A 3 21.20 24.32 7.47
C ASP A 3 20.52 25.12 6.32
N PRO A 4 19.84 24.47 5.37
CA PRO A 4 19.08 25.18 4.36
C PRO A 4 17.95 25.92 5.07
N LYS A 5 18.18 27.19 5.38
CA LYS A 5 17.15 28.07 5.94
C LYS A 5 15.97 28.02 4.99
N ARG A 6 14.89 27.40 5.44
CA ARG A 6 13.58 27.42 4.76
C ARG A 6 13.30 28.88 4.43
N ASP A 7 13.13 29.19 3.17
CA ASP A 7 12.76 30.53 2.69
C ASP A 7 11.57 31.02 3.51
N LYS A 8 11.71 32.13 4.19
CA LYS A 8 10.68 32.71 5.04
C LYS A 8 9.47 33.20 4.22
N ASP A 9 9.66 33.36 2.91
CA ASP A 9 8.61 33.69 1.93
C ASP A 9 7.97 32.46 1.30
N ALA A 10 8.39 31.23 1.69
CA ALA A 10 7.76 29.99 1.24
C ALA A 10 6.28 29.97 1.68
N VAL A 11 5.39 29.75 0.73
CA VAL A 11 3.97 29.60 0.98
C VAL A 11 3.74 28.60 2.11
N ARG A 12 3.00 29.02 3.13
CA ARG A 12 2.66 28.16 4.26
C ARG A 12 1.95 26.90 3.75
N GLY A 13 2.47 25.72 4.12
CA GLY A 13 1.80 24.46 3.85
C GLY A 13 0.42 24.38 4.54
N HIS A 14 -0.41 23.47 4.10
CA HIS A 14 -1.71 23.19 4.69
C HIS A 14 -1.72 21.81 5.38
N GLY A 15 -2.67 21.64 6.31
CA GLY A 15 -2.91 20.35 6.95
C GLY A 15 -4.18 19.71 6.39
N VAL A 16 -4.15 18.39 6.22
CA VAL A 16 -5.32 17.57 5.86
C VAL A 16 -5.47 16.46 6.88
N VAL A 17 -6.71 16.23 7.32
CA VAL A 17 -7.06 15.12 8.22
C VAL A 17 -8.14 14.29 7.56
N VAL A 18 -7.86 13.02 7.34
CA VAL A 18 -8.82 12.05 6.81
C VAL A 18 -9.17 11.05 7.91
N GLN A 19 -10.45 10.95 8.23
CA GLN A 19 -10.94 9.99 9.22
C GLN A 19 -11.03 8.58 8.62
N PRO A 20 -11.03 7.51 9.44
CA PRO A 20 -11.26 6.15 8.95
C PRO A 20 -12.51 6.07 8.05
N GLY A 21 -12.36 5.47 6.88
CA GLY A 21 -13.43 5.39 5.87
C GLY A 21 -13.68 6.67 5.08
N GLY A 22 -12.89 7.72 5.28
CA GLY A 22 -13.04 9.01 4.58
C GLY A 22 -12.40 9.08 3.19
N GLY A 23 -11.68 8.04 2.79
CA GLY A 23 -11.04 7.91 1.48
C GLY A 23 -11.73 6.87 0.58
N PRO A 24 -11.26 6.71 -0.67
CA PRO A 24 -11.68 5.61 -1.53
C PRO A 24 -11.28 4.26 -0.93
N SER A 25 -12.01 3.22 -1.28
CA SER A 25 -11.73 1.86 -0.88
C SER A 25 -11.97 0.91 -2.04
N PHE A 26 -11.12 -0.10 -2.20
CA PHE A 26 -11.17 -1.03 -3.31
C PHE A 26 -10.98 -2.46 -2.84
N TRP A 27 -11.94 -3.34 -3.13
CA TRP A 27 -11.74 -4.78 -3.01
C TRP A 27 -10.60 -5.23 -3.90
N GLN A 28 -9.70 -6.04 -3.34
CA GLN A 28 -8.52 -6.53 -4.05
C GLN A 28 -8.75 -7.97 -4.55
N PRO A 29 -8.22 -8.30 -5.76
CA PRO A 29 -8.34 -9.63 -6.32
C PRO A 29 -7.51 -10.67 -5.56
N VAL A 30 -7.67 -11.94 -5.91
CA VAL A 30 -6.74 -12.99 -5.48
C VAL A 30 -5.30 -12.65 -5.88
N PRO A 31 -4.29 -12.98 -5.06
CA PRO A 31 -4.36 -13.80 -3.85
C PRO A 31 -4.54 -13.01 -2.54
N ALA A 32 -4.66 -11.68 -2.55
CA ALA A 32 -4.83 -10.89 -1.34
C ALA A 32 -6.22 -11.06 -0.72
N ASN A 33 -7.27 -11.09 -1.54
CA ASN A 33 -8.66 -11.29 -1.11
C ASN A 33 -9.15 -10.34 -0.01
N GLY A 34 -8.56 -9.16 0.09
CA GLY A 34 -8.91 -8.14 1.07
C GLY A 34 -9.33 -6.86 0.38
N HIS A 35 -8.92 -5.74 0.94
CA HIS A 35 -9.18 -4.43 0.36
C HIS A 35 -8.02 -3.46 0.60
N ALA A 36 -7.95 -2.40 -0.19
CA ALA A 36 -7.02 -1.30 0.00
C ALA A 36 -7.80 0.01 0.19
N ASP A 37 -7.31 0.83 1.11
CA ASP A 37 -7.93 2.08 1.53
C ASP A 37 -6.89 3.22 1.39
N PRO A 38 -6.64 3.75 0.18
CA PRO A 38 -5.83 4.95 0.00
C PRO A 38 -6.40 6.11 0.81
N THR A 39 -5.56 6.75 1.62
CA THR A 39 -6.05 7.74 2.59
C THR A 39 -5.49 9.12 2.30
N LEU A 40 -4.17 9.26 2.24
CA LEU A 40 -3.50 10.51 1.88
C LEU A 40 -2.73 10.31 0.58
N HIS A 41 -3.12 11.02 -0.46
CA HIS A 41 -2.52 10.95 -1.79
C HIS A 41 -2.67 12.32 -2.49
N PRO A 42 -1.99 12.58 -3.62
CA PRO A 42 -1.94 13.91 -4.22
C PRO A 42 -3.29 14.60 -4.43
N ALA A 43 -4.32 13.85 -4.83
CA ALA A 43 -5.65 14.44 -5.04
C ALA A 43 -6.28 15.00 -3.75
N VAL A 44 -5.87 14.48 -2.59
CA VAL A 44 -6.33 14.94 -1.27
C VAL A 44 -5.39 15.98 -0.68
N THR A 45 -4.08 15.70 -0.72
CA THR A 45 -3.05 16.48 -0.02
C THR A 45 -2.50 17.64 -0.87
N ARG A 46 -2.65 17.59 -2.20
CA ARG A 46 -1.99 18.49 -3.16
C ARG A 46 -0.46 18.49 -3.01
N PHE A 47 0.08 17.37 -2.54
CA PHE A 47 1.51 17.15 -2.36
C PHE A 47 1.92 15.90 -3.13
N GLU A 48 2.87 16.07 -4.05
CA GLU A 48 3.31 15.03 -5.00
C GLU A 48 4.46 14.16 -4.46
N GLY A 49 4.83 14.31 -3.18
CA GLY A 49 6.00 13.64 -2.63
C GLY A 49 5.74 12.26 -2.05
N LEU A 50 4.51 11.96 -1.66
CA LEU A 50 4.15 10.65 -1.08
C LEU A 50 2.65 10.35 -1.21
N SER A 51 2.31 9.09 -1.07
CA SER A 51 0.97 8.65 -0.71
C SER A 51 1.00 7.62 0.42
N MET A 52 -0.11 7.46 1.13
CA MET A 52 -0.27 6.47 2.19
C MET A 52 -1.69 5.94 2.26
N GLY A 53 -1.82 4.76 2.81
CA GLY A 53 -3.10 4.13 3.06
C GLY A 53 -2.96 2.83 3.83
N TYR A 54 -4.01 2.07 3.83
CA TYR A 54 -4.05 0.75 4.45
C TYR A 54 -4.32 -0.32 3.39
N GLN A 55 -3.74 -1.49 3.60
CA GLN A 55 -4.08 -2.69 2.84
C GLN A 55 -4.44 -3.81 3.80
N THR A 56 -5.61 -4.37 3.60
CA THR A 56 -6.10 -5.54 4.33
C THR A 56 -5.89 -6.78 3.47
N VAL A 57 -5.24 -7.77 4.04
CA VAL A 57 -5.05 -9.10 3.44
C VAL A 57 -5.92 -10.08 4.22
N ALA A 58 -6.83 -10.75 3.54
CA ALA A 58 -7.73 -11.71 4.17
C ALA A 58 -6.98 -12.93 4.74
N PRO A 59 -7.56 -13.68 5.70
CA PRO A 59 -6.96 -14.91 6.19
C PRO A 59 -6.58 -15.88 5.07
N GLY A 60 -5.34 -16.39 5.10
CA GLY A 60 -4.77 -17.24 4.04
C GLY A 60 -4.40 -16.50 2.75
N GLY A 61 -4.66 -15.20 2.68
CA GLY A 61 -4.27 -14.37 1.55
C GLY A 61 -2.80 -13.99 1.57
N ARG A 62 -2.32 -13.42 0.45
CA ARG A 62 -0.95 -12.93 0.33
C ARG A 62 -0.84 -11.76 -0.63
N ILE A 63 0.12 -10.89 -0.41
CA ILE A 63 0.61 -9.95 -1.41
C ILE A 63 1.75 -10.64 -2.12
N ARG A 64 1.64 -10.83 -3.44
CA ARG A 64 2.64 -11.53 -4.25
C ARG A 64 4.00 -10.85 -4.17
N GLU A 65 5.06 -11.63 -4.43
CA GLU A 65 6.40 -11.07 -4.54
C GLU A 65 6.44 -9.99 -5.62
N HIS A 66 6.96 -8.83 -5.26
CA HIS A 66 7.15 -7.69 -6.15
C HIS A 66 8.25 -6.77 -5.62
N SER A 67 8.61 -5.77 -6.39
CA SER A 67 9.50 -4.68 -6.01
C SER A 67 9.06 -3.38 -6.65
N HIS A 68 9.60 -2.27 -6.19
CA HIS A 68 9.34 -0.94 -6.73
C HIS A 68 10.63 -0.40 -7.34
N GLY A 69 10.64 -0.14 -8.66
CA GLY A 69 11.84 0.33 -9.37
C GLY A 69 12.15 1.79 -9.13
N ASP A 70 11.15 2.60 -8.89
CA ASP A 70 11.25 4.07 -8.76
C ASP A 70 10.60 4.63 -7.49
N GLN A 71 10.19 3.77 -6.57
CA GLN A 71 9.58 4.15 -5.29
C GLN A 71 10.31 3.49 -4.13
N VAL A 72 10.30 4.15 -2.99
CA VAL A 72 10.59 3.53 -1.70
C VAL A 72 9.29 3.33 -0.93
N GLU A 73 9.20 2.27 -0.15
CA GLU A 73 8.03 1.96 0.65
C GLU A 73 8.39 1.81 2.13
N LEU A 74 7.58 2.43 2.98
CA LEU A 74 7.47 2.08 4.40
C LEU A 74 6.24 1.22 4.56
N GLN A 75 6.38 0.06 5.17
CA GLN A 75 5.27 -0.83 5.46
C GLN A 75 5.26 -1.20 6.93
N ILE A 76 4.14 -0.98 7.57
CA ILE A 76 3.98 -1.18 9.02
C ILE A 76 2.83 -2.15 9.25
N CYS A 77 3.08 -3.22 10.00
CA CYS A 77 2.00 -4.08 10.47
C CYS A 77 1.16 -3.30 11.49
N PHE A 78 -0.04 -2.93 11.10
CA PHE A 78 -0.97 -2.16 11.92
C PHE A 78 -1.82 -3.06 12.81
N ARG A 79 -2.30 -4.19 12.26
CA ARG A 79 -3.14 -5.16 12.97
C ARG A 79 -2.98 -6.56 12.36
N GLY A 80 -3.23 -7.58 13.16
CA GLY A 80 -3.13 -8.98 12.73
C GLY A 80 -1.74 -9.53 12.90
N ARG A 81 -1.49 -10.69 12.31
CA ARG A 81 -0.20 -11.40 12.35
C ARG A 81 0.04 -12.07 11.00
N GLY A 82 1.28 -12.12 10.60
CA GLY A 82 1.67 -12.77 9.37
C GLY A 82 3.18 -12.86 9.25
N ARG A 83 3.64 -12.88 8.02
CA ARG A 83 5.05 -12.99 7.68
C ARG A 83 5.33 -12.13 6.45
N VAL A 84 6.48 -11.47 6.44
CA VAL A 84 7.03 -10.82 5.25
C VAL A 84 8.33 -11.54 4.86
N GLU A 85 8.51 -11.77 3.59
CA GLU A 85 9.80 -12.14 3.00
C GLU A 85 10.39 -10.91 2.32
N VAL A 86 11.65 -10.59 2.64
CA VAL A 86 12.40 -9.49 2.04
C VAL A 86 13.69 -10.07 1.48
N ASP A 87 13.87 -10.00 0.16
CA ASP A 87 14.99 -10.61 -0.57
C ASP A 87 15.21 -12.08 -0.18
N GLY A 88 14.12 -12.83 -0.02
CA GLY A 88 14.13 -14.26 0.36
C GLY A 88 14.36 -14.53 1.85
N VAL A 89 14.48 -13.50 2.68
CA VAL A 89 14.60 -13.66 4.14
C VAL A 89 13.25 -13.42 4.81
N SER A 90 12.82 -14.40 5.60
CA SER A 90 11.51 -14.37 6.27
C SER A 90 11.58 -13.65 7.63
N HIS A 91 10.61 -12.77 7.87
CA HIS A 91 10.47 -12.04 9.12
C HIS A 91 9.01 -12.11 9.61
N PRO A 92 8.77 -12.24 10.93
CA PRO A 92 7.42 -12.20 11.46
C PRO A 92 6.83 -10.79 11.36
N LEU A 93 5.55 -10.70 11.00
CA LEU A 93 4.75 -9.49 11.08
C LEU A 93 3.84 -9.57 12.31
N VAL A 94 4.07 -8.65 13.23
CA VAL A 94 3.21 -8.40 14.39
C VAL A 94 2.93 -6.90 14.48
N PRO A 95 1.86 -6.46 15.15
CA PRO A 95 1.56 -5.04 15.28
C PRO A 95 2.78 -4.22 15.75
N GLY A 96 3.15 -3.21 14.97
CA GLY A 96 4.32 -2.38 15.21
C GLY A 96 5.58 -2.79 14.43
N THR A 97 5.61 -3.97 13.78
CA THR A 97 6.70 -4.31 12.85
C THR A 97 6.72 -3.31 11.70
N ALA A 98 7.88 -2.71 11.45
CA ALA A 98 8.10 -1.75 10.37
C ALA A 98 9.16 -2.26 9.40
N CYS A 99 8.87 -2.14 8.11
CA CYS A 99 9.78 -2.46 7.02
C CYS A 99 10.12 -1.17 6.26
N PHE A 100 11.38 -1.00 5.89
CA PHE A 100 11.79 -0.05 4.87
C PHE A 100 12.21 -0.85 3.63
N LEU A 101 11.54 -0.60 2.53
CA LEU A 101 11.73 -1.29 1.26
C LEU A 101 12.27 -0.27 0.25
N GLY A 102 13.55 -0.36 -0.05
CA GLY A 102 14.23 0.51 -1.01
C GLY A 102 13.92 0.09 -2.45
N TYR A 103 14.54 0.79 -3.40
CA TYR A 103 14.40 0.48 -4.83
C TYR A 103 14.80 -0.97 -5.10
N ASP A 104 13.98 -1.66 -5.89
CA ASP A 104 14.17 -3.04 -6.35
C ASP A 104 14.30 -4.10 -5.23
N VAL A 105 14.00 -3.76 -3.98
CA VAL A 105 13.94 -4.72 -2.88
C VAL A 105 12.70 -5.60 -3.05
N ARG A 106 12.90 -6.89 -3.26
CA ARG A 106 11.81 -7.85 -3.45
C ARG A 106 11.16 -8.17 -2.12
N HIS A 107 9.85 -8.16 -2.11
CA HIS A 107 9.10 -8.51 -0.91
C HIS A 107 7.77 -9.18 -1.22
N GLU A 108 7.37 -10.06 -0.32
CA GLU A 108 6.12 -10.81 -0.36
C GLU A 108 5.54 -10.89 1.05
N ILE A 109 4.21 -10.81 1.18
CA ILE A 109 3.55 -10.81 2.48
C ILE A 109 2.51 -11.91 2.53
N PHE A 110 2.47 -12.62 3.65
CA PHE A 110 1.55 -13.72 3.90
C PHE A 110 0.72 -13.43 5.14
N ASN A 111 -0.59 -13.52 5.02
CA ASN A 111 -1.46 -13.60 6.18
C ASN A 111 -1.61 -15.06 6.60
N GLU A 112 -0.89 -15.45 7.62
CA GLU A 112 -0.91 -16.81 8.19
C GLU A 112 -1.80 -16.88 9.45
N GLY A 113 -2.43 -15.76 9.81
CA GLY A 113 -3.33 -15.66 10.95
C GLY A 113 -4.79 -16.04 10.61
N PRO A 114 -5.62 -16.21 11.65
CA PRO A 114 -7.05 -16.46 11.47
C PRO A 114 -7.86 -15.19 11.18
N ASP A 115 -7.28 -14.03 11.42
CA ASP A 115 -7.89 -12.72 11.25
C ASP A 115 -7.25 -11.94 10.11
N ASP A 116 -7.85 -10.83 9.71
CA ASP A 116 -7.28 -9.91 8.75
C ASP A 116 -5.91 -9.39 9.19
N LEU A 117 -4.96 -9.42 8.26
CA LEU A 117 -3.69 -8.70 8.39
C LEU A 117 -3.85 -7.32 7.76
N VAL A 118 -3.66 -6.27 8.54
CA VAL A 118 -3.75 -4.89 8.08
C VAL A 118 -2.37 -4.25 8.10
N LEU A 119 -1.95 -3.77 6.95
CA LEU A 119 -0.70 -3.07 6.74
C LEU A 119 -0.99 -1.59 6.48
N LEU A 120 -0.25 -0.70 7.15
CA LEU A 120 -0.15 0.70 6.77
C LEU A 120 1.04 0.81 5.81
N TRP A 121 0.81 1.37 4.64
CA TRP A 121 1.85 1.62 3.65
C TRP A 121 2.04 3.12 3.41
N VAL A 122 3.27 3.53 3.14
CA VAL A 122 3.64 4.86 2.67
C VAL A 122 4.62 4.68 1.53
N VAL A 123 4.35 5.25 0.37
CA VAL A 123 5.26 5.21 -0.79
C VAL A 123 5.67 6.63 -1.21
N SER A 124 6.89 6.73 -1.68
CA SER A 124 7.46 7.97 -2.22
C SER A 124 8.32 7.64 -3.47
N PRO A 125 8.03 8.26 -4.64
CA PRO A 125 6.86 9.09 -4.97
C PRO A 125 5.52 8.33 -4.88
N PRO A 126 4.36 9.03 -4.96
CA PRO A 126 3.03 8.43 -4.93
C PRO A 126 2.76 7.56 -6.18
N GLY A 127 1.69 6.73 -6.13
CA GLY A 127 1.27 5.91 -7.26
C GLY A 127 0.60 4.59 -6.88
N LEU A 128 0.88 4.07 -5.68
CA LEU A 128 0.29 2.80 -5.24
C LEU A 128 -1.24 2.87 -5.11
N GLU A 129 -1.79 4.04 -4.80
CA GLU A 129 -3.23 4.29 -4.81
C GLU A 129 -3.87 4.02 -6.17
N ASN A 130 -3.19 4.41 -7.25
CA ASN A 130 -3.66 4.21 -8.62
C ASN A 130 -3.64 2.71 -9.00
N PHE A 131 -2.66 1.97 -8.50
CA PHE A 131 -2.59 0.53 -8.70
C PHE A 131 -3.77 -0.19 -8.05
N PHE A 132 -4.08 0.12 -6.80
CA PHE A 132 -5.21 -0.49 -6.10
C PHE A 132 -6.55 -0.19 -6.78
N GLU A 133 -6.74 1.01 -7.30
CA GLU A 133 -7.91 1.37 -8.09
C GLU A 133 -7.97 0.59 -9.41
N ALA A 134 -6.85 0.49 -10.13
CA ALA A 134 -6.80 -0.14 -11.43
C ALA A 134 -7.06 -1.65 -11.41
N ILE A 135 -6.62 -2.36 -10.36
CA ILE A 135 -6.80 -3.82 -10.24
C ILE A 135 -8.01 -4.21 -9.40
N GLY A 136 -8.54 -3.29 -8.61
CA GLY A 136 -9.59 -3.52 -7.63
C GLY A 136 -11.00 -3.24 -8.14
N ARG A 137 -11.96 -3.40 -7.23
CA ARG A 137 -13.36 -3.03 -7.43
C ARG A 137 -13.78 -2.05 -6.34
N PRO A 138 -14.53 -0.98 -6.64
CA PRO A 138 -15.02 -0.06 -5.63
C PRO A 138 -15.66 -0.79 -4.45
N ARG A 139 -15.35 -0.35 -3.24
CA ARG A 139 -15.84 -0.92 -1.98
C ARG A 139 -16.54 0.14 -1.16
N TRP A 140 -17.70 -0.20 -0.62
CA TRP A 140 -18.47 0.65 0.29
C TRP A 140 -18.38 0.12 1.72
N THR A 141 -18.36 1.00 2.69
CA THR A 141 -18.35 0.62 4.11
C THR A 141 -19.56 -0.24 4.45
N GLY A 142 -19.32 -1.39 5.08
CA GLY A 142 -20.38 -2.29 5.55
C GLY A 142 -20.91 -3.26 4.51
N GLU A 143 -20.46 -3.21 3.26
CA GLU A 143 -20.84 -4.24 2.31
C GLU A 143 -20.11 -5.56 2.58
N PRO A 144 -20.72 -6.71 2.28
CA PRO A 144 -20.08 -8.00 2.42
C PRO A 144 -18.93 -8.15 1.41
N ALA A 145 -17.91 -8.92 1.79
CA ALA A 145 -16.83 -9.26 0.85
C ALA A 145 -17.40 -9.97 -0.39
N PRO A 146 -16.97 -9.60 -1.60
CA PRO A 146 -17.36 -10.29 -2.81
C PRO A 146 -16.77 -11.70 -2.86
N GLU A 147 -17.32 -12.54 -3.72
CA GLU A 147 -16.62 -13.77 -4.10
C GLU A 147 -15.22 -13.44 -4.64
N PRO A 148 -14.21 -14.26 -4.35
CA PRO A 148 -12.87 -14.06 -4.86
C PRO A 148 -12.86 -13.85 -6.37
N PHE A 149 -12.12 -12.85 -6.83
CA PHE A 149 -12.05 -12.53 -8.26
C PHE A 149 -10.62 -12.43 -8.75
N SER A 150 -10.41 -12.71 -10.02
CA SER A 150 -9.09 -12.69 -10.65
C SER A 150 -8.59 -11.26 -10.89
N ARG A 151 -7.27 -11.10 -10.95
CA ARG A 151 -6.62 -9.88 -11.41
C ARG A 151 -7.01 -9.58 -12.86
N PRO A 152 -7.00 -8.31 -13.29
CA PRO A 152 -7.20 -7.95 -14.69
C PRO A 152 -6.22 -8.69 -15.62
N THR A 153 -6.63 -8.98 -16.84
CA THR A 153 -5.77 -9.70 -17.81
C THR A 153 -4.57 -8.89 -18.27
N ASP A 154 -4.65 -7.57 -18.19
CA ASP A 154 -3.60 -6.60 -18.54
C ASP A 154 -2.81 -6.11 -17.31
N VAL A 155 -2.92 -6.79 -16.18
CA VAL A 155 -2.28 -6.40 -14.92
C VAL A 155 -0.76 -6.13 -15.07
N VAL A 156 -0.05 -6.91 -15.88
CA VAL A 156 1.39 -6.70 -16.12
C VAL A 156 1.66 -5.34 -16.80
N ALA A 157 0.77 -4.91 -17.69
CA ALA A 157 0.89 -3.59 -18.32
C ALA A 157 0.58 -2.47 -17.30
N ILE A 158 -0.40 -2.68 -16.42
CA ILE A 158 -0.73 -1.76 -15.32
C ILE A 158 0.46 -1.63 -14.38
N GLU A 159 1.04 -2.74 -13.93
CA GLU A 159 2.20 -2.77 -13.03
C GLU A 159 3.39 -2.01 -13.62
N ARG A 160 3.75 -2.30 -14.87
CA ARG A 160 4.84 -1.59 -15.56
C ARG A 160 4.60 -0.09 -15.70
N SER A 161 3.36 0.32 -15.97
CA SER A 161 3.01 1.74 -16.10
C SER A 161 3.13 2.51 -14.78
N LEU A 162 3.14 1.81 -13.66
CA LEU A 162 3.20 2.35 -12.30
C LEU A 162 4.54 2.05 -11.60
N GLY A 163 5.56 1.59 -12.33
CA GLY A 163 6.90 1.32 -11.79
C GLY A 163 6.98 0.09 -10.88
N LEU A 164 5.95 -0.77 -10.91
CA LEU A 164 5.93 -2.02 -10.16
C LEU A 164 6.58 -3.13 -10.98
N ASN A 165 7.55 -3.81 -10.41
CA ASN A 165 8.22 -4.96 -11.03
C ASN A 165 7.69 -6.24 -10.38
N ASP A 166 6.78 -6.91 -11.07
CA ASP A 166 6.31 -8.23 -10.69
C ASP A 166 7.20 -9.31 -11.31
N THR A 167 7.39 -10.40 -10.63
CA THR A 167 8.18 -11.55 -11.09
C THR A 167 7.32 -12.70 -11.54
#